data_8420fda61de19f58698030f5bf1085d4
#
_entry.id   8420fda61de19f58698030f5bf1085d4
#
_cell.length_a   1.000
_cell.length_b   1.000
_cell.length_c   1.000
_cell.angle_alpha   90.00
_cell.angle_beta   90.00
_cell.angle_gamma   90.00
#
_symmetry.space_group_name_H-M   'P 1'
#
loop_
_entity.id
_entity.type
_entity.pdbx_description
1 polymer ?
#
loop_
_entity_poly.entity_id
_entity_poly.type
_entity_poly.pdbx_seq_one_letter_code
_entity_poly.pdbx_strand_id
1 'polypeptide(L)'
;MGLRDGYVRVLRTLPDNPAREAGILAGDIIYKVDDEEVYSLSTDEIAKKVRGEAGSEVKVTVVRDGKELDFTMKRETINNVSAYVEYDGKTAIITVTRFDSDTGTMVQGFAEKFSDKGINKVILDLRGNGGGYVSAAQDLLSLWLDGENILIQKSKHFGNTTTSSSRGKAILKDMKTIVLVNGTSASASEIVVGALQDYKKATVVGETTYGKGVVQNLYDLTGGTVLKVTTAEWYTPLDRSINGTGIKPDIEIERTYEDINSMKDPQMDKAKEL
;
A
#
# COMPACT_ATOMS: atom_id res chain seq x y z
N MET A 1 7.34 -7.55 6.19
CA MET A 1 7.28 -9.02 6.11
C MET A 1 5.87 -9.51 6.33
N GLY A 2 5.50 -10.69 5.87
CA GLY A 2 4.18 -11.29 6.03
C GLY A 2 4.19 -12.78 5.73
N LEU A 3 3.19 -13.50 6.27
CA LEU A 3 3.05 -14.93 6.07
C LEU A 3 2.50 -15.20 4.65
N ARG A 4 3.20 -16.03 3.90
CA ARG A 4 2.81 -16.54 2.57
C ARG A 4 3.25 -17.99 2.45
N ASP A 5 2.34 -18.90 2.10
CA ASP A 5 2.55 -20.35 1.91
C ASP A 5 3.30 -21.02 3.04
N GLY A 6 2.92 -20.68 4.25
CA GLY A 6 3.53 -21.26 5.45
C GLY A 6 4.88 -20.65 5.85
N TYR A 7 5.41 -19.68 5.09
CA TYR A 7 6.69 -19.01 5.38
C TYR A 7 6.52 -17.51 5.57
N VAL A 8 7.34 -16.92 6.43
CA VAL A 8 7.42 -15.47 6.55
C VAL A 8 8.34 -14.92 5.46
N ARG A 9 7.76 -14.15 4.55
CA ARG A 9 8.47 -13.53 3.43
C ARG A 9 8.63 -12.03 3.59
N VAL A 10 9.66 -11.49 2.99
CA VAL A 10 9.82 -10.06 2.78
C VAL A 10 8.80 -9.62 1.73
N LEU A 11 7.82 -8.81 2.11
CA LEU A 11 6.81 -8.29 1.17
C LEU A 11 7.36 -7.11 0.36
N ARG A 12 8.15 -6.28 1.01
CA ARG A 12 8.91 -5.16 0.42
C ARG A 12 10.03 -4.72 1.34
N THR A 13 11.03 -4.06 0.79
CA THR A 13 12.01 -3.25 1.53
C THR A 13 11.73 -1.78 1.27
N LEU A 14 11.92 -0.93 2.28
CA LEU A 14 11.75 0.51 2.14
C LEU A 14 13.05 1.13 1.57
N PRO A 15 12.98 2.19 0.76
CA PRO A 15 14.15 2.97 0.37
C PRO A 15 14.91 3.48 1.60
N ASP A 16 16.22 3.66 1.46
CA ASP A 16 17.10 4.23 2.48
C ASP A 16 16.98 3.52 3.84
N ASN A 17 16.91 2.18 3.81
CA ASN A 17 16.80 1.36 5.01
C ASN A 17 17.79 0.20 4.98
N PRO A 18 18.32 -0.23 6.14
CA PRO A 18 19.41 -1.22 6.23
C PRO A 18 19.13 -2.52 5.48
N ALA A 19 17.89 -3.02 5.50
CA ALA A 19 17.54 -4.26 4.81
C ALA A 19 17.67 -4.13 3.28
N ARG A 20 17.29 -2.99 2.70
CA ARG A 20 17.43 -2.73 1.26
C ARG A 20 18.90 -2.50 0.88
N GLU A 21 19.62 -1.74 1.69
CA GLU A 21 21.05 -1.46 1.48
C GLU A 21 21.88 -2.73 1.57
N ALA A 22 21.55 -3.64 2.47
CA ALA A 22 22.18 -4.94 2.58
C ALA A 22 21.86 -5.88 1.40
N GLY A 23 20.83 -5.59 0.59
CA GLY A 23 20.47 -6.41 -0.56
C GLY A 23 19.35 -7.44 -0.30
N ILE A 24 18.61 -7.30 0.79
CA ILE A 24 17.37 -8.08 1.02
C ILE A 24 16.30 -7.60 0.05
N LEU A 25 15.61 -8.53 -0.60
CA LEU A 25 14.62 -8.24 -1.64
C LEU A 25 13.22 -8.72 -1.27
N ALA A 26 12.22 -8.16 -1.93
CA ALA A 26 10.86 -8.68 -1.85
C ALA A 26 10.83 -10.13 -2.41
N GLY A 27 10.13 -11.02 -1.71
CA GLY A 27 10.07 -12.45 -2.04
C GLY A 27 11.00 -13.33 -1.20
N ASP A 28 12.07 -12.79 -0.63
CA ASP A 28 12.96 -13.53 0.25
C ASP A 28 12.22 -14.20 1.40
N ILE A 29 12.48 -15.47 1.67
CA ILE A 29 11.97 -16.18 2.85
C ILE A 29 12.95 -15.93 4.01
N ILE A 30 12.46 -15.43 5.13
CA ILE A 30 13.29 -15.24 6.32
C ILE A 30 13.47 -16.61 6.98
N TYR A 31 14.70 -17.09 7.03
CA TYR A 31 15.03 -18.43 7.49
C TYR A 31 15.71 -18.45 8.86
N LYS A 32 16.74 -17.57 9.08
CA LYS A 32 17.42 -17.43 10.38
C LYS A 32 17.57 -15.96 10.76
N VAL A 33 17.60 -15.69 12.06
CA VAL A 33 17.99 -14.40 12.64
C VAL A 33 19.02 -14.66 13.72
N ASP A 34 20.21 -14.07 13.60
CA ASP A 34 21.37 -14.29 14.46
C ASP A 34 21.68 -15.80 14.63
N ASP A 35 21.70 -16.51 13.49
CA ASP A 35 21.94 -17.95 13.33
C ASP A 35 20.86 -18.87 13.94
N GLU A 36 19.80 -18.34 14.56
CA GLU A 36 18.67 -19.11 15.03
C GLU A 36 17.61 -19.29 13.94
N GLU A 37 17.16 -20.52 13.70
CA GLU A 37 16.09 -20.82 12.76
C GLU A 37 14.75 -20.23 13.23
N VAL A 38 14.06 -19.52 12.31
CA VAL A 38 12.81 -18.79 12.61
C VAL A 38 11.63 -19.21 11.72
N TYR A 39 11.79 -20.22 10.89
CA TYR A 39 10.76 -20.64 9.91
C TYR A 39 9.44 -21.09 10.54
N SER A 40 9.43 -21.52 11.81
CA SER A 40 8.23 -21.92 12.54
C SER A 40 7.60 -20.79 13.36
N LEU A 41 8.23 -19.61 13.39
CA LEU A 41 7.77 -18.47 14.18
C LEU A 41 6.78 -17.61 13.40
N SER A 42 5.91 -16.93 14.15
CA SER A 42 5.02 -15.93 13.59
C SER A 42 5.79 -14.69 13.11
N THR A 43 5.15 -13.91 12.23
CA THR A 43 5.72 -12.62 11.76
C THR A 43 6.12 -11.69 12.90
N ASP A 44 5.32 -11.65 13.98
CA ASP A 44 5.58 -10.79 15.14
C ASP A 44 6.79 -11.27 15.96
N GLU A 45 6.95 -12.57 16.13
CA GLU A 45 8.11 -13.17 16.82
C GLU A 45 9.40 -12.92 16.04
N ILE A 46 9.37 -13.10 14.72
CA ILE A 46 10.52 -12.79 13.86
C ILE A 46 10.81 -11.28 13.92
N ALA A 47 9.79 -10.43 13.86
CA ALA A 47 9.98 -8.98 13.97
C ALA A 47 10.65 -8.57 15.30
N LYS A 48 10.30 -9.24 16.41
CA LYS A 48 10.95 -9.00 17.71
C LYS A 48 12.44 -9.37 17.69
N LYS A 49 12.80 -10.47 17.04
CA LYS A 49 14.21 -10.89 16.91
C LYS A 49 15.03 -9.95 16.01
N VAL A 50 14.45 -9.51 14.91
CA VAL A 50 15.09 -8.55 13.98
C VAL A 50 15.26 -7.18 14.62
N ARG A 51 14.30 -6.73 15.43
CA ARG A 51 14.40 -5.45 16.16
C ARG A 51 15.45 -5.53 17.26
N GLY A 52 15.98 -4.36 17.63
CA GLY A 52 16.95 -4.21 18.71
C GLY A 52 17.40 -2.77 18.82
N GLU A 53 18.44 -2.54 19.63
CA GLU A 53 19.02 -1.22 19.85
C GLU A 53 19.62 -0.67 18.55
N ALA A 54 19.35 0.62 18.26
CA ALA A 54 19.92 1.28 17.10
C ALA A 54 21.45 1.28 17.17
N GLY A 55 22.13 0.96 16.06
CA GLY A 55 23.56 0.80 15.98
C GLY A 55 24.07 -0.63 16.26
N SER A 56 23.26 -1.50 16.87
CA SER A 56 23.61 -2.92 17.00
C SER A 56 23.50 -3.66 15.67
N GLU A 57 24.21 -4.77 15.53
CA GLU A 57 24.16 -5.61 14.32
C GLU A 57 23.08 -6.69 14.45
N VAL A 58 22.52 -7.09 13.30
CA VAL A 58 21.67 -8.27 13.16
C VAL A 58 22.08 -9.01 11.89
N LYS A 59 22.19 -10.31 11.98
CA LYS A 59 22.40 -11.22 10.84
C LYS A 59 21.06 -11.85 10.46
N VAL A 60 20.63 -11.66 9.21
CA VAL A 60 19.42 -12.29 8.68
C VAL A 60 19.82 -13.22 7.55
N THR A 61 19.53 -14.51 7.70
CA THR A 61 19.66 -15.49 6.63
C THR A 61 18.30 -15.60 5.93
N VAL A 62 18.32 -15.42 4.62
CA VAL A 62 17.13 -15.62 3.79
C VAL A 62 17.32 -16.78 2.82
N VAL A 63 16.20 -17.36 2.35
CA VAL A 63 16.21 -18.29 1.22
C VAL A 63 15.70 -17.56 -0.01
N ARG A 64 16.53 -17.47 -1.04
CA ARG A 64 16.26 -16.89 -2.36
C ARG A 64 16.68 -17.91 -3.42
N ASP A 65 15.78 -18.26 -4.33
CA ASP A 65 16.03 -19.27 -5.39
C ASP A 65 16.59 -20.60 -4.85
N GLY A 66 16.08 -21.03 -3.68
CA GLY A 66 16.51 -22.27 -3.02
C GLY A 66 17.91 -22.21 -2.38
N LYS A 67 18.54 -21.03 -2.30
CA LYS A 67 19.86 -20.83 -1.68
C LYS A 67 19.75 -19.98 -0.43
N GLU A 68 20.50 -20.36 0.61
CA GLU A 68 20.66 -19.53 1.80
C GLU A 68 21.64 -18.39 1.48
N LEU A 69 21.24 -17.17 1.84
CA LEU A 69 22.03 -15.94 1.70
C LEU A 69 22.04 -15.21 3.05
N ASP A 70 23.23 -14.87 3.52
CA ASP A 70 23.45 -14.16 4.78
C ASP A 70 23.59 -12.66 4.52
N PHE A 71 22.85 -11.86 5.30
CA PHE A 71 22.90 -10.41 5.29
C PHE A 71 23.15 -9.89 6.71
N THR A 72 24.28 -9.23 6.93
CA THR A 72 24.56 -8.52 8.18
C THR A 72 24.28 -7.04 7.99
N MET A 73 23.49 -6.47 8.87
CA MET A 73 23.11 -5.06 8.80
C MET A 73 23.08 -4.43 10.19
N LYS A 74 23.35 -3.12 10.26
CA LYS A 74 23.17 -2.35 11.48
C LYS A 74 21.72 -1.98 11.65
N ARG A 75 21.20 -2.16 12.87
CA ARG A 75 19.84 -1.68 13.19
C ARG A 75 19.82 -0.16 13.26
N GLU A 76 18.82 0.41 12.68
CA GLU A 76 18.57 1.86 12.67
C GLU A 76 17.15 2.17 13.10
N THR A 77 16.93 3.42 13.49
CA THR A 77 15.56 3.93 13.69
C THR A 77 14.89 4.03 12.32
N ILE A 78 13.98 3.11 12.04
CA ILE A 78 13.27 3.08 10.76
C ILE A 78 12.18 4.13 10.78
N ASN A 79 12.29 5.14 9.94
CA ASN A 79 11.19 6.03 9.61
C ASN A 79 10.21 5.28 8.70
N ASN A 80 9.18 4.73 9.33
CA ASN A 80 8.14 4.02 8.61
C ASN A 80 7.18 5.03 7.97
N VAL A 81 7.64 5.66 6.88
CA VAL A 81 6.85 6.65 6.13
C VAL A 81 5.61 6.04 5.50
N SER A 82 4.52 6.80 5.46
CA SER A 82 3.25 6.37 4.87
C SER A 82 3.29 6.32 3.34
N ALA A 83 4.16 7.12 2.73
CA ALA A 83 4.40 7.14 1.28
C ALA A 83 5.85 7.47 0.94
N TYR A 84 6.31 7.00 -0.22
CA TYR A 84 7.60 7.39 -0.80
C TYR A 84 7.51 7.40 -2.33
N VAL A 85 8.47 8.04 -3.00
CA VAL A 85 8.53 8.16 -4.46
C VAL A 85 9.88 7.70 -4.98
N GLU A 86 9.85 6.92 -6.04
CA GLU A 86 11.01 6.54 -6.85
C GLU A 86 10.79 7.07 -8.27
N TYR A 87 11.87 7.35 -9.00
CA TYR A 87 11.78 7.88 -10.35
C TYR A 87 12.41 6.92 -11.34
N ASP A 88 11.70 6.66 -12.44
CA ASP A 88 12.19 5.88 -13.57
C ASP A 88 11.98 6.69 -14.85
N GLY A 89 13.05 7.35 -15.31
CA GLY A 89 12.98 8.31 -16.40
C GLY A 89 11.97 9.43 -16.11
N LYS A 90 10.91 9.51 -16.91
CA LYS A 90 9.81 10.47 -16.75
C LYS A 90 8.61 9.94 -15.96
N THR A 91 8.75 8.81 -15.32
CA THR A 91 7.72 8.19 -14.51
C THR A 91 8.02 8.35 -13.03
N ALA A 92 7.07 8.84 -12.25
CA ALA A 92 7.12 8.81 -10.80
C ALA A 92 6.37 7.57 -10.30
N ILE A 93 7.03 6.72 -9.53
CA ILE A 93 6.46 5.55 -8.86
C ILE A 93 6.22 5.92 -7.41
N ILE A 94 4.97 6.19 -7.06
CA ILE A 94 4.54 6.55 -5.71
C ILE A 94 4.03 5.29 -5.03
N THR A 95 4.71 4.85 -3.99
CA THR A 95 4.23 3.75 -3.14
C THR A 95 3.59 4.32 -1.89
N VAL A 96 2.32 4.00 -1.67
CA VAL A 96 1.61 4.30 -0.41
C VAL A 96 1.52 3.02 0.40
N THR A 97 2.19 2.98 1.54
CA THR A 97 2.29 1.78 2.39
C THR A 97 1.10 1.62 3.32
N ARG A 98 0.51 2.75 3.74
CA ARG A 98 -0.70 2.87 4.56
C ARG A 98 -1.25 4.29 4.43
N PHE A 99 -2.47 4.50 4.89
CA PHE A 99 -3.12 5.81 4.88
C PHE A 99 -3.07 6.43 6.29
N ASP A 100 -2.04 7.23 6.55
CA ASP A 100 -1.89 8.05 7.76
C ASP A 100 -2.22 9.51 7.49
N SER A 101 -2.32 10.31 8.56
CA SER A 101 -2.68 11.73 8.49
C SER A 101 -1.74 12.58 7.63
N ASP A 102 -0.51 12.14 7.40
CA ASP A 102 0.51 12.84 6.61
C ASP A 102 0.58 12.38 5.13
N THR A 103 -0.10 11.28 4.77
CA THR A 103 0.03 10.64 3.45
C THR A 103 -0.28 11.60 2.29
N GLY A 104 -1.40 12.32 2.38
CA GLY A 104 -1.80 13.29 1.35
C GLY A 104 -0.77 14.40 1.17
N THR A 105 -0.28 14.98 2.28
CA THR A 105 0.74 16.04 2.28
C THR A 105 2.07 15.56 1.73
N MET A 106 2.48 14.33 2.08
CA MET A 106 3.72 13.74 1.53
C MET A 106 3.64 13.59 0.01
N VAL A 107 2.55 13.00 -0.49
CA VAL A 107 2.38 12.80 -1.94
C VAL A 107 2.23 14.13 -2.67
N GLN A 108 1.55 15.12 -2.07
CA GLN A 108 1.50 16.47 -2.63
C GLN A 108 2.91 17.05 -2.78
N GLY A 109 3.75 16.96 -1.75
CA GLY A 109 5.14 17.45 -1.80
C GLY A 109 6.02 16.72 -2.85
N PHE A 110 5.69 15.49 -3.23
CA PHE A 110 6.31 14.82 -4.38
C PHE A 110 5.78 15.41 -5.69
N ALA A 111 4.46 15.54 -5.82
CA ALA A 111 3.78 15.97 -7.02
C ALA A 111 4.16 17.42 -7.43
N GLU A 112 4.36 18.31 -6.47
CA GLU A 112 4.80 19.69 -6.70
C GLU A 112 6.15 19.78 -7.42
N LYS A 113 6.99 18.74 -7.30
CA LYS A 113 8.31 18.67 -7.95
C LYS A 113 8.28 18.01 -9.34
N PHE A 114 7.12 17.51 -9.79
CA PHE A 114 7.04 16.73 -11.03
C PHE A 114 7.30 17.58 -12.27
N SER A 115 6.82 18.82 -12.30
CA SER A 115 7.10 19.75 -13.41
C SER A 115 8.59 19.96 -13.59
N ASP A 116 9.32 20.28 -12.51
CA ASP A 116 10.76 20.56 -12.56
C ASP A 116 11.57 19.31 -12.97
N LYS A 117 11.06 18.13 -12.65
CA LYS A 117 11.68 16.85 -13.02
C LYS A 117 11.24 16.33 -14.39
N GLY A 118 10.32 17.02 -15.07
CA GLY A 118 9.78 16.60 -16.36
C GLY A 118 8.98 15.30 -16.29
N ILE A 119 8.36 15.01 -15.15
CA ILE A 119 7.51 13.83 -14.94
C ILE A 119 6.20 14.00 -15.70
N ASN A 120 5.81 13.00 -16.47
CA ASN A 120 4.58 13.00 -17.26
C ASN A 120 3.70 11.76 -17.04
N LYS A 121 4.14 10.82 -16.18
CA LYS A 121 3.40 9.62 -15.80
C LYS A 121 3.59 9.32 -14.31
N VAL A 122 2.50 8.89 -13.65
CA VAL A 122 2.49 8.41 -12.28
C VAL A 122 2.07 6.95 -12.24
N ILE A 123 2.81 6.13 -11.53
CA ILE A 123 2.39 4.80 -11.09
C ILE A 123 2.15 4.90 -9.59
N LEU A 124 0.89 4.73 -9.17
CA LEU A 124 0.49 4.71 -7.75
C LEU A 124 0.41 3.25 -7.28
N ASP A 125 1.40 2.80 -6.52
CA ASP A 125 1.45 1.43 -6.00
C ASP A 125 0.75 1.32 -4.64
N LEU A 126 -0.43 0.69 -4.64
CA LEU A 126 -1.25 0.38 -3.47
C LEU A 126 -1.23 -1.12 -3.12
N ARG A 127 -0.39 -1.91 -3.76
CA ARG A 127 -0.27 -3.33 -3.45
C ARG A 127 0.24 -3.52 -2.02
N GLY A 128 -0.37 -4.43 -1.27
CA GLY A 128 -0.01 -4.69 0.12
C GLY A 128 -0.49 -3.62 1.11
N ASN A 129 -1.27 -2.64 0.67
CA ASN A 129 -1.78 -1.57 1.52
C ASN A 129 -3.20 -1.90 2.03
N GLY A 130 -3.32 -2.27 3.29
CA GLY A 130 -4.60 -2.60 3.94
C GLY A 130 -5.51 -1.40 4.26
N GLY A 131 -5.13 -0.19 3.85
CA GLY A 131 -5.91 1.03 4.08
C GLY A 131 -5.37 1.92 5.20
N GLY A 132 -6.27 2.56 5.92
CA GLY A 132 -6.01 3.50 6.99
C GLY A 132 -7.13 4.53 7.11
N TYR A 133 -6.79 5.79 7.35
CA TYR A 133 -7.78 6.86 7.52
C TYR A 133 -8.48 7.23 6.19
N VAL A 134 -9.81 7.37 6.25
CA VAL A 134 -10.61 7.85 5.11
C VAL A 134 -10.22 9.27 4.72
N SER A 135 -9.92 10.12 5.70
CA SER A 135 -9.43 11.48 5.46
C SER A 135 -8.14 11.52 4.65
N ALA A 136 -7.21 10.59 4.91
CA ALA A 136 -5.97 10.49 4.15
C ALA A 136 -6.21 10.05 2.69
N ALA A 137 -7.19 9.16 2.46
CA ALA A 137 -7.61 8.81 1.09
C ALA A 137 -8.26 10.01 0.39
N GLN A 138 -9.07 10.82 1.12
CA GLN A 138 -9.65 12.06 0.62
C GLN A 138 -8.58 13.07 0.22
N ASP A 139 -7.59 13.30 1.08
CA ASP A 139 -6.48 14.22 0.82
C ASP A 139 -5.65 13.76 -0.39
N LEU A 140 -5.35 12.46 -0.48
CA LEU A 140 -4.65 11.89 -1.63
C LEU A 140 -5.43 12.07 -2.92
N LEU A 141 -6.73 11.73 -2.93
CA LEU A 141 -7.60 11.87 -4.10
C LEU A 141 -7.74 13.32 -4.56
N SER A 142 -7.64 14.28 -3.64
CA SER A 142 -7.68 15.71 -3.93
C SER A 142 -6.53 16.20 -4.82
N LEU A 143 -5.54 15.35 -5.10
CA LEU A 143 -4.50 15.63 -6.09
C LEU A 143 -4.97 15.38 -7.53
N TRP A 144 -5.99 14.53 -7.74
CA TRP A 144 -6.57 14.23 -9.07
C TRP A 144 -7.96 14.82 -9.27
N LEU A 145 -8.72 15.01 -8.19
CA LEU A 145 -10.15 15.36 -8.19
C LEU A 145 -10.36 16.72 -7.51
N ASP A 146 -11.25 17.55 -8.07
CA ASP A 146 -11.54 18.90 -7.57
C ASP A 146 -13.03 19.05 -7.25
N GLY A 147 -13.39 18.71 -5.99
CA GLY A 147 -14.75 18.80 -5.48
C GLY A 147 -15.67 17.63 -5.82
N GLU A 148 -15.18 16.64 -6.57
CA GLU A 148 -15.95 15.43 -6.90
C GLU A 148 -16.15 14.54 -5.68
N ASN A 149 -17.27 13.81 -5.65
CA ASN A 149 -17.51 12.79 -4.65
C ASN A 149 -16.44 11.69 -4.72
N ILE A 150 -15.97 11.25 -3.58
CA ILE A 150 -14.97 10.16 -3.51
C ILE A 150 -15.54 8.86 -2.97
N LEU A 151 -16.58 8.96 -2.15
CA LEU A 151 -17.32 7.81 -1.63
C LEU A 151 -18.72 8.20 -1.18
N ILE A 152 -19.61 7.21 -1.18
CA ILE A 152 -20.97 7.30 -0.64
C ILE A 152 -21.04 6.36 0.56
N GLN A 153 -21.48 6.84 1.72
CA GLN A 153 -21.70 6.03 2.92
C GLN A 153 -23.20 5.88 3.17
N LYS A 154 -23.62 4.63 3.34
CA LYS A 154 -25.03 4.31 3.67
C LYS A 154 -25.06 3.68 5.07
N SER A 155 -25.71 4.36 6.03
CA SER A 155 -25.84 3.85 7.39
C SER A 155 -26.73 2.62 7.42
N LYS A 156 -26.30 1.57 8.14
CA LYS A 156 -27.08 0.33 8.30
C LYS A 156 -28.32 0.50 9.19
N HIS A 157 -28.28 1.46 10.13
CA HIS A 157 -29.29 1.58 11.17
C HIS A 157 -30.23 2.77 11.02
N PHE A 158 -29.81 3.84 10.37
CA PHE A 158 -30.55 5.10 10.34
C PHE A 158 -31.06 5.48 8.94
N GLY A 159 -30.77 4.68 7.91
CA GLY A 159 -31.17 4.96 6.52
C GLY A 159 -30.54 6.23 5.93
N ASN A 160 -29.62 6.87 6.64
CA ASN A 160 -28.95 8.07 6.17
C ASN A 160 -27.86 7.73 5.16
N THR A 161 -27.82 8.51 4.10
CA THR A 161 -26.73 8.49 3.10
C THR A 161 -25.92 9.77 3.24
N THR A 162 -24.61 9.64 3.30
CA THR A 162 -23.67 10.77 3.31
C THR A 162 -22.63 10.56 2.20
N THR A 163 -22.14 11.66 1.65
CA THR A 163 -21.08 11.65 0.64
C THR A 163 -19.87 12.40 1.19
N SER A 164 -18.69 11.94 0.81
CA SER A 164 -17.43 12.68 1.02
C SER A 164 -16.88 13.10 -0.33
N SER A 165 -16.37 14.32 -0.43
CA SER A 165 -15.84 14.89 -1.67
C SER A 165 -14.37 15.24 -1.52
N SER A 166 -13.64 15.27 -2.64
CA SER A 166 -12.27 15.78 -2.68
C SER A 166 -12.20 17.26 -2.30
N ARG A 167 -11.04 17.74 -1.82
CA ARG A 167 -10.84 19.09 -1.27
C ARG A 167 -9.54 19.69 -1.80
N GLY A 168 -9.30 19.67 -3.08
CA GLY A 168 -7.98 20.03 -3.54
C GLY A 168 -7.96 20.86 -4.79
N LYS A 169 -6.75 21.08 -5.26
CA LYS A 169 -6.47 21.84 -6.49
C LYS A 169 -6.28 20.92 -7.69
N ALA A 170 -6.45 19.61 -7.52
CA ALA A 170 -6.31 18.58 -8.54
C ALA A 170 -5.04 18.75 -9.42
N ILE A 171 -3.88 18.98 -8.77
CA ILE A 171 -2.61 19.26 -9.46
C ILE A 171 -2.14 18.13 -10.39
N LEU A 172 -2.69 16.92 -10.21
CA LEU A 172 -2.45 15.74 -11.04
C LEU A 172 -3.63 15.38 -11.95
N LYS A 173 -4.64 16.27 -12.12
CA LYS A 173 -5.89 15.99 -12.85
C LYS A 173 -5.69 15.48 -14.28
N ASP A 174 -4.63 15.95 -14.95
CA ASP A 174 -4.29 15.62 -16.33
C ASP A 174 -3.07 14.67 -16.42
N MET A 175 -2.57 14.21 -15.26
CA MET A 175 -1.43 13.32 -15.20
C MET A 175 -1.84 11.91 -15.62
N LYS A 176 -1.14 11.34 -16.59
CA LYS A 176 -1.31 9.93 -16.93
C LYS A 176 -1.01 9.08 -15.70
N THR A 177 -2.01 8.36 -15.19
CA THR A 177 -1.90 7.64 -13.93
C THR A 177 -2.24 6.17 -14.11
N ILE A 178 -1.41 5.30 -13.57
CA ILE A 178 -1.66 3.87 -13.44
C ILE A 178 -1.70 3.54 -11.94
N VAL A 179 -2.67 2.74 -11.51
CA VAL A 179 -2.76 2.27 -10.11
C VAL A 179 -2.49 0.78 -10.06
N LEU A 180 -1.52 0.37 -9.25
CA LEU A 180 -1.23 -1.04 -8.99
C LEU A 180 -1.97 -1.50 -7.74
N VAL A 181 -2.65 -2.64 -7.84
CA VAL A 181 -3.43 -3.25 -6.76
C VAL A 181 -3.22 -4.75 -6.68
N ASN A 182 -3.50 -5.33 -5.51
CA ASN A 182 -3.58 -6.77 -5.33
C ASN A 182 -4.62 -7.15 -4.27
N GLY A 183 -4.84 -8.43 -4.03
CA GLY A 183 -5.83 -8.94 -3.08
C GLY A 183 -5.67 -8.50 -1.62
N THR A 184 -4.61 -7.77 -1.28
CA THR A 184 -4.41 -7.15 0.05
C THR A 184 -4.60 -5.64 0.05
N SER A 185 -4.86 -5.03 -1.11
CA SER A 185 -5.29 -3.63 -1.20
C SER A 185 -6.71 -3.51 -0.65
N ALA A 186 -6.91 -2.76 0.45
CA ALA A 186 -8.18 -2.78 1.18
C ALA A 186 -8.60 -1.41 1.71
N SER A 187 -9.91 -1.22 1.99
CA SER A 187 -10.45 -0.05 2.71
C SER A 187 -10.10 1.28 2.03
N ALA A 188 -9.30 2.17 2.68
CA ALA A 188 -8.89 3.45 2.12
C ALA A 188 -8.20 3.32 0.75
N SER A 189 -7.43 2.24 0.52
CA SER A 189 -6.88 1.92 -0.81
C SER A 189 -7.98 1.73 -1.84
N GLU A 190 -9.04 1.02 -1.47
CA GLU A 190 -10.17 0.76 -2.37
C GLU A 190 -11.01 2.02 -2.64
N ILE A 191 -11.08 2.96 -1.67
CA ILE A 191 -11.70 4.28 -1.89
C ILE A 191 -10.93 5.02 -2.99
N VAL A 192 -9.59 5.03 -2.90
CA VAL A 192 -8.74 5.68 -3.92
C VAL A 192 -8.89 5.02 -5.28
N VAL A 193 -8.79 3.71 -5.33
CA VAL A 193 -8.91 2.93 -6.59
C VAL A 193 -10.28 3.13 -7.21
N GLY A 194 -11.35 2.99 -6.41
CA GLY A 194 -12.73 3.11 -6.87
C GLY A 194 -13.03 4.48 -7.45
N ALA A 195 -12.59 5.55 -6.77
CA ALA A 195 -12.80 6.91 -7.25
C ALA A 195 -12.02 7.20 -8.54
N LEU A 196 -10.72 6.86 -8.59
CA LEU A 196 -9.91 7.09 -9.78
C LEU A 196 -10.39 6.27 -10.99
N GLN A 197 -10.86 5.03 -10.77
CA GLN A 197 -11.43 4.18 -11.82
C GLN A 197 -12.79 4.73 -12.31
N ASP A 198 -13.70 5.09 -11.40
CA ASP A 198 -15.02 5.62 -11.75
C ASP A 198 -14.94 6.90 -12.57
N TYR A 199 -14.01 7.80 -12.23
CA TYR A 199 -13.79 9.05 -12.97
C TYR A 199 -12.83 8.89 -14.17
N LYS A 200 -12.36 7.66 -14.46
CA LYS A 200 -11.40 7.39 -15.54
C LYS A 200 -10.12 8.24 -15.44
N LYS A 201 -9.70 8.52 -14.22
CA LYS A 201 -8.46 9.27 -13.93
C LYS A 201 -7.24 8.38 -13.89
N ALA A 202 -7.42 7.06 -13.75
CA ALA A 202 -6.33 6.09 -13.79
C ALA A 202 -6.76 4.79 -14.47
N THR A 203 -5.77 4.05 -14.97
CA THR A 203 -5.92 2.65 -15.37
C THR A 203 -5.48 1.78 -14.20
N VAL A 204 -6.33 0.89 -13.75
CA VAL A 204 -6.05 -0.04 -12.63
C VAL A 204 -5.47 -1.35 -13.17
N VAL A 205 -4.31 -1.74 -12.66
CA VAL A 205 -3.58 -2.95 -13.09
C VAL A 205 -3.29 -3.83 -11.86
N GLY A 206 -3.43 -5.12 -12.01
CA GLY A 206 -3.09 -6.09 -10.95
C GLY A 206 -4.16 -7.12 -10.70
N GLU A 207 -4.47 -7.38 -9.44
CA GLU A 207 -5.45 -8.37 -8.99
C GLU A 207 -6.66 -7.69 -8.35
N THR A 208 -7.80 -8.38 -8.30
CA THR A 208 -8.99 -7.90 -7.58
C THR A 208 -8.64 -7.57 -6.13
N THR A 209 -9.09 -6.42 -5.64
CA THR A 209 -8.81 -5.94 -4.28
C THR A 209 -9.56 -6.73 -3.21
N TYR A 210 -9.31 -6.45 -1.95
CA TYR A 210 -9.82 -7.24 -0.82
C TYR A 210 -11.35 -7.25 -0.66
N GLY A 211 -12.01 -6.11 -0.92
CA GLY A 211 -13.47 -5.99 -0.74
C GLY A 211 -13.91 -5.59 0.67
N LYS A 212 -13.22 -4.65 1.32
CA LYS A 212 -13.63 -4.10 2.62
C LYS A 212 -14.52 -2.88 2.45
N GLY A 213 -15.79 -3.11 2.08
CA GLY A 213 -16.80 -2.07 1.84
C GLY A 213 -17.51 -1.56 3.09
N VAL A 214 -16.86 -1.57 4.27
CA VAL A 214 -17.46 -1.13 5.54
C VAL A 214 -16.66 -0.01 6.19
N VAL A 215 -17.39 0.93 6.83
CA VAL A 215 -16.82 1.99 7.66
C VAL A 215 -16.90 1.57 9.11
N GLN A 216 -15.78 1.74 9.83
CA GLN A 216 -15.65 1.43 11.25
C GLN A 216 -15.28 2.69 12.00
N ASN A 217 -16.05 3.03 13.02
CA ASN A 217 -15.73 4.08 13.98
C ASN A 217 -14.97 3.52 15.17
N LEU A 218 -14.02 4.28 15.66
CA LEU A 218 -13.26 3.99 16.87
C LEU A 218 -13.84 4.82 18.01
N TYR A 219 -14.15 4.18 19.13
CA TYR A 219 -14.62 4.81 20.33
C TYR A 219 -13.65 4.51 21.46
N ASP A 220 -13.03 5.55 22.00
CA ASP A 220 -12.16 5.40 23.16
C ASP A 220 -13.01 5.09 24.41
N LEU A 221 -12.62 4.05 25.14
CA LEU A 221 -13.25 3.62 26.37
C LEU A 221 -12.32 3.86 27.55
N THR A 222 -12.89 3.75 28.76
CA THR A 222 -12.12 3.85 30.01
C THR A 222 -11.03 2.77 30.06
N GLY A 223 -9.86 3.10 30.63
CA GLY A 223 -8.73 2.17 30.74
C GLY A 223 -7.87 2.03 29.50
N GLY A 224 -7.97 2.96 28.52
CA GLY A 224 -7.15 2.96 27.31
C GLY A 224 -7.53 1.89 26.28
N THR A 225 -8.73 1.31 26.44
CA THR A 225 -9.28 0.36 25.46
C THR A 225 -10.05 1.10 24.35
N VAL A 226 -10.09 0.52 23.16
CA VAL A 226 -10.80 1.09 22.00
C VAL A 226 -11.83 0.09 21.48
N LEU A 227 -13.08 0.57 21.36
CA LEU A 227 -14.16 -0.18 20.73
C LEU A 227 -14.25 0.19 19.25
N LYS A 228 -14.17 -0.79 18.38
CA LYS A 228 -14.30 -0.65 16.93
C LYS A 228 -15.66 -1.16 16.46
N VAL A 229 -16.49 -0.27 15.93
CA VAL A 229 -17.87 -0.57 15.55
C VAL A 229 -18.08 -0.30 14.05
N THR A 230 -18.64 -1.27 13.34
CA THR A 230 -19.09 -1.06 11.96
C THR A 230 -20.39 -0.28 11.94
N THR A 231 -20.40 0.91 11.34
CA THR A 231 -21.52 1.85 11.38
C THR A 231 -22.17 2.07 10.02
N ALA A 232 -21.47 1.84 8.92
CA ALA A 232 -21.98 2.06 7.58
C ALA A 232 -21.32 1.09 6.57
N GLU A 233 -21.96 0.94 5.43
CA GLU A 233 -21.34 0.45 4.20
C GLU A 233 -20.98 1.64 3.32
N TRP A 234 -19.88 1.51 2.58
CA TRP A 234 -19.50 2.52 1.62
C TRP A 234 -19.49 1.98 0.19
N TYR A 235 -19.72 2.87 -0.72
CA TYR A 235 -19.85 2.63 -2.15
C TYR A 235 -18.94 3.59 -2.91
N THR A 236 -18.52 3.23 -4.11
CA THR A 236 -17.74 4.11 -4.97
C THR A 236 -18.58 5.33 -5.42
N PRO A 237 -17.99 6.37 -6.03
CA PRO A 237 -18.75 7.51 -6.55
C PRO A 237 -19.92 7.18 -7.48
N LEU A 238 -19.79 6.11 -8.27
CA LEU A 238 -20.85 5.59 -9.14
C LEU A 238 -21.78 4.56 -8.46
N ASP A 239 -21.83 4.58 -7.12
CA ASP A 239 -22.71 3.73 -6.29
C ASP A 239 -22.46 2.22 -6.45
N ARG A 240 -21.24 1.82 -6.78
CA ARG A 240 -20.84 0.40 -6.84
C ARG A 240 -20.54 -0.11 -5.44
N SER A 241 -21.17 -1.21 -5.01
CA SER A 241 -20.79 -1.94 -3.79
C SER A 241 -19.50 -2.72 -4.06
N ILE A 242 -18.58 -2.70 -3.11
CA ILE A 242 -17.33 -3.48 -3.18
C ILE A 242 -17.23 -4.48 -2.03
N ASN A 243 -18.20 -4.48 -1.13
CA ASN A 243 -18.14 -5.30 0.09
C ASN A 243 -18.19 -6.79 -0.24
N GLY A 244 -17.12 -7.52 0.10
CA GLY A 244 -16.94 -8.94 -0.19
C GLY A 244 -16.56 -9.27 -1.64
N THR A 245 -16.56 -8.29 -2.55
CA THR A 245 -16.26 -8.51 -3.97
C THR A 245 -14.96 -7.84 -4.43
N GLY A 246 -14.57 -6.75 -3.76
CA GLY A 246 -13.42 -5.94 -4.17
C GLY A 246 -13.66 -5.12 -5.44
N ILE A 247 -12.61 -4.47 -5.89
CA ILE A 247 -12.56 -3.73 -7.16
C ILE A 247 -11.76 -4.55 -8.14
N LYS A 248 -12.39 -4.90 -9.26
CA LYS A 248 -11.72 -5.58 -10.37
C LYS A 248 -10.84 -4.58 -11.11
N PRO A 249 -9.55 -4.89 -11.37
CA PRO A 249 -8.68 -4.03 -12.16
C PRO A 249 -9.15 -3.96 -13.61
N ASP A 250 -8.76 -2.90 -14.32
CA ASP A 250 -9.02 -2.74 -15.76
C ASP A 250 -8.16 -3.72 -16.58
N ILE A 251 -6.95 -4.00 -16.08
CA ILE A 251 -6.01 -4.98 -16.65
C ILE A 251 -5.64 -5.97 -15.55
N GLU A 252 -6.17 -7.18 -15.66
CA GLU A 252 -5.94 -8.23 -14.69
C GLU A 252 -4.61 -8.95 -14.98
N ILE A 253 -3.69 -8.87 -14.05
CA ILE A 253 -2.38 -9.52 -14.09
C ILE A 253 -2.08 -10.05 -12.69
N GLU A 254 -1.95 -11.35 -12.57
CA GLU A 254 -1.49 -12.02 -11.37
C GLU A 254 0.05 -11.92 -11.28
N ARG A 255 0.56 -11.68 -10.09
CA ARG A 255 1.98 -11.87 -9.80
C ARG A 255 2.17 -13.21 -9.12
N THR A 256 2.60 -14.18 -9.89
CA THR A 256 2.74 -15.57 -9.47
C THR A 256 3.88 -15.78 -8.46
N TYR A 257 3.90 -16.92 -7.84
CA TYR A 257 5.03 -17.38 -7.01
C TYR A 257 6.34 -17.41 -7.77
N GLU A 258 6.30 -17.91 -9.01
CA GLU A 258 7.47 -17.99 -9.88
C GLU A 258 8.01 -16.58 -10.19
N ASP A 259 7.12 -15.62 -10.42
CA ASP A 259 7.51 -14.22 -10.63
C ASP A 259 8.20 -13.64 -9.40
N ILE A 260 7.64 -13.88 -8.20
CA ILE A 260 8.22 -13.41 -6.95
C ILE A 260 9.60 -14.04 -6.73
N ASN A 261 9.73 -15.36 -6.90
CA ASN A 261 10.98 -16.07 -6.72
C ASN A 261 12.03 -15.65 -7.78
N SER A 262 11.60 -15.36 -9.01
CA SER A 262 12.47 -14.88 -10.08
C SER A 262 12.67 -13.37 -10.08
N MET A 263 12.22 -12.66 -9.03
CA MET A 263 12.26 -11.21 -8.89
C MET A 263 11.63 -10.44 -10.05
N LYS A 264 10.66 -11.05 -10.72
CA LYS A 264 9.87 -10.42 -11.79
C LYS A 264 8.67 -9.68 -11.21
N ASP A 265 8.26 -8.63 -11.88
CA ASP A 265 7.05 -7.88 -11.53
C ASP A 265 6.24 -7.55 -12.78
N PRO A 266 5.50 -8.52 -13.33
CA PRO A 266 4.73 -8.32 -14.55
C PRO A 266 3.66 -7.24 -14.43
N GLN A 267 3.17 -6.96 -13.21
CA GLN A 267 2.24 -5.86 -12.94
C GLN A 267 2.94 -4.49 -13.11
N MET A 268 4.13 -4.34 -12.52
CA MET A 268 4.95 -3.13 -12.65
C MET A 268 5.43 -2.94 -14.09
N ASP A 269 5.86 -4.01 -14.76
CA ASP A 269 6.30 -3.98 -16.14
C ASP A 269 5.16 -3.48 -17.05
N LYS A 270 3.93 -4.00 -16.86
CA LYS A 270 2.75 -3.52 -17.57
C LYS A 270 2.42 -2.06 -17.27
N ALA A 271 2.54 -1.63 -16.03
CA ALA A 271 2.32 -0.23 -15.66
C ALA A 271 3.35 0.72 -16.28
N LYS A 272 4.58 0.25 -16.47
CA LYS A 272 5.63 1.02 -17.17
C LYS A 272 5.40 1.08 -18.67
N GLU A 273 4.88 0.02 -19.28
CA GLU A 273 4.55 -0.05 -20.71
C GLU A 273 3.41 0.93 -21.07
N LEU A 274 2.37 1.00 -20.23
CA LEU A 274 1.24 1.92 -20.42
C LEU A 274 1.66 3.38 -20.28
#